data_b22ba3255cfdc4df3dd452eaac063f9b
#
_entry.id   b22ba3255cfdc4df3dd452eaac063f9b
#
_cell.length_a   1.000
_cell.length_b   1.000
_cell.length_c   1.000
_cell.angle_alpha   90.00
_cell.angle_beta   90.00
_cell.angle_gamma   90.00
#
_symmetry.space_group_name_H-M   'P 1'
#
loop_
_entity.id
_entity.type
_entity.pdbx_description
1 polymer ?
#
loop_
_entity_poly.entity_id
_entity_poly.type
_entity_poly.pdbx_seq_one_letter_code
_entity_poly.pdbx_strand_id
1 'polypeptide(L)'
;MIELRPRAELGRANHGWLDTHHHFSFADYHDASRMHWGRLRVWNDDSIAAHSGFPPHPHRDMEIVTYVRKGAISHEDSLGNSGRTVAGDVQVMSAGTGITHSEFNQEDETCELFQIWIYPDRSGLPPSWGTRPFPRGERAGAFVTLASGIEGDADALPIRADARLVAATLSAGQVAEYPIGADRKVYLVPASGRIEVGEVIAAAGDGVAVRDEALLRVKAVEDSEVVLVDAR
;
A
#
# COMPACT_ATOMS: atom_id res chain seq x y z
N MET A 1 -10.41 -7.84 -16.93
CA MET A 1 -8.98 -7.91 -17.36
C MET A 1 -8.12 -8.03 -16.12
N ILE A 2 -7.23 -9.03 -16.08
CA ILE A 2 -6.26 -9.28 -15.02
C ILE A 2 -4.87 -9.32 -15.66
N GLU A 3 -3.94 -8.47 -15.22
CA GLU A 3 -2.60 -8.29 -15.79
C GLU A 3 -1.54 -8.45 -14.69
N LEU A 4 -0.61 -9.41 -14.90
CA LEU A 4 0.55 -9.58 -14.03
C LEU A 4 1.62 -8.52 -14.37
N ARG A 5 2.20 -7.94 -13.34
CA ARG A 5 3.37 -7.06 -13.39
C ARG A 5 4.49 -7.66 -12.54
N PRO A 6 5.36 -8.48 -13.14
CA PRO A 6 6.40 -9.18 -12.40
C PRO A 6 7.34 -8.22 -11.68
N ARG A 7 7.72 -8.54 -10.45
CA ARG A 7 8.65 -7.74 -9.65
C ARG A 7 9.96 -7.47 -10.37
N ALA A 8 10.44 -8.45 -11.16
CA ALA A 8 11.66 -8.33 -11.93
C ALA A 8 11.61 -7.28 -13.06
N GLU A 9 10.41 -6.84 -13.47
CA GLU A 9 10.16 -5.84 -14.51
C GLU A 9 9.78 -4.46 -13.96
N LEU A 10 9.72 -4.32 -12.63
CA LEU A 10 9.42 -3.05 -11.98
C LEU A 10 10.63 -2.11 -12.05
N GLY A 11 10.36 -0.80 -11.92
CA GLY A 11 11.43 0.15 -11.67
C GLY A 11 12.18 -0.21 -10.40
N ARG A 12 13.48 0.07 -10.35
CA ARG A 12 14.30 -0.20 -9.17
C ARG A 12 15.30 0.92 -8.93
N ALA A 13 15.47 1.29 -7.66
CA ALA A 13 16.57 2.13 -7.21
C ALA A 13 17.20 1.54 -5.94
N ASN A 14 18.51 1.74 -5.79
CA ASN A 14 19.23 1.36 -4.58
C ASN A 14 20.17 2.50 -4.18
N HIS A 15 19.93 3.03 -2.99
CA HIS A 15 20.68 4.15 -2.41
C HIS A 15 21.58 3.70 -1.25
N GLY A 16 21.83 2.39 -1.11
CA GLY A 16 22.58 1.79 -0.03
C GLY A 16 21.71 1.55 1.21
N TRP A 17 21.11 2.59 1.76
CA TRP A 17 20.18 2.49 2.90
C TRP A 17 18.73 2.14 2.50
N LEU A 18 18.36 2.38 1.24
CA LEU A 18 17.06 2.09 0.66
C LEU A 18 17.23 1.24 -0.60
N ASP A 19 16.64 0.05 -0.64
CA ASP A 19 16.39 -0.73 -1.87
C ASP A 19 14.88 -0.69 -2.15
N THR A 20 14.48 -0.16 -3.29
CA THR A 20 13.08 0.09 -3.62
C THR A 20 12.71 -0.43 -5.00
N HIS A 21 11.49 -0.98 -5.12
CA HIS A 21 10.88 -1.33 -6.40
C HIS A 21 9.64 -0.48 -6.64
N HIS A 22 9.52 0.08 -7.84
CA HIS A 22 8.47 1.01 -8.23
C HIS A 22 7.48 0.33 -9.17
N HIS A 23 6.25 0.10 -8.72
CA HIS A 23 5.17 -0.45 -9.56
C HIS A 23 4.65 0.58 -10.56
N PHE A 24 4.82 1.86 -10.27
CA PHE A 24 4.46 3.01 -11.10
C PHE A 24 5.63 3.95 -11.24
N SER A 25 5.57 4.82 -12.27
CA SER A 25 6.57 5.87 -12.47
C SER A 25 6.78 6.72 -11.23
N PHE A 26 8.00 6.75 -10.72
CA PHE A 26 8.39 7.44 -9.49
C PHE A 26 9.86 7.84 -9.57
N ALA A 27 10.20 9.02 -9.03
CA ALA A 27 11.56 9.59 -9.08
C ALA A 27 12.14 9.53 -10.50
N ASP A 28 13.29 8.88 -10.70
CA ASP A 28 13.96 8.75 -12.00
C ASP A 28 13.40 7.62 -12.88
N TYR A 29 12.54 6.74 -12.32
CA TYR A 29 11.87 5.71 -13.11
C TYR A 29 10.65 6.26 -13.84
N HIS A 30 10.64 6.15 -15.16
CA HIS A 30 9.53 6.58 -16.00
C HIS A 30 9.10 5.50 -16.98
N ASP A 31 7.82 5.10 -16.88
CA ASP A 31 7.09 4.27 -17.83
C ASP A 31 5.73 4.91 -18.10
N ALA A 32 5.50 5.39 -19.31
CA ALA A 32 4.26 6.07 -19.68
C ALA A 32 3.00 5.19 -19.55
N SER A 33 3.14 3.86 -19.57
CA SER A 33 2.06 2.91 -19.34
C SER A 33 1.75 2.66 -17.86
N ARG A 34 2.65 3.11 -16.96
CA ARG A 34 2.59 2.88 -15.51
C ARG A 34 2.59 4.21 -14.73
N MET A 35 1.78 5.17 -15.16
CA MET A 35 1.68 6.48 -14.48
C MET A 35 0.74 6.43 -13.27
N HIS A 36 -0.34 5.66 -13.36
CA HIS A 36 -1.33 5.48 -12.29
C HIS A 36 -2.28 4.31 -12.62
N TRP A 37 -3.07 3.87 -11.63
CA TRP A 37 -4.15 2.91 -11.81
C TRP A 37 -5.40 3.37 -11.07
N GLY A 38 -6.36 3.97 -11.79
CA GLY A 38 -7.37 4.80 -11.14
C GLY A 38 -6.72 5.94 -10.38
N ARG A 39 -7.10 6.16 -9.14
CA ARG A 39 -6.47 7.14 -8.24
C ARG A 39 -5.16 6.69 -7.61
N LEU A 40 -4.80 5.42 -7.71
CA LEU A 40 -3.51 4.90 -7.23
C LEU A 40 -2.38 5.48 -8.08
N ARG A 41 -1.52 6.29 -7.46
CA ARG A 41 -0.43 7.01 -8.14
C ARG A 41 0.93 6.36 -7.93
N VAL A 42 1.20 5.85 -6.73
CA VAL A 42 2.48 5.24 -6.35
C VAL A 42 2.20 3.96 -5.58
N TRP A 43 2.99 2.96 -5.84
CA TRP A 43 3.19 1.79 -4.99
C TRP A 43 4.67 1.43 -5.05
N ASN A 44 5.38 1.73 -3.97
CA ASN A 44 6.76 1.33 -3.81
C ASN A 44 6.86 0.18 -2.81
N ASP A 45 7.72 -0.77 -3.10
CA ASP A 45 8.13 -1.87 -2.23
C ASP A 45 9.53 -1.53 -1.71
N ASP A 46 9.58 -1.01 -0.48
CA ASP A 46 10.75 -0.43 0.14
C ASP A 46 11.37 -1.35 1.19
N SER A 47 12.68 -1.52 1.12
CA SER A 47 13.53 -2.11 2.16
C SER A 47 14.46 -1.04 2.71
N ILE A 48 14.26 -0.65 3.97
CA ILE A 48 14.98 0.42 4.66
C ILE A 48 15.93 -0.20 5.68
N ALA A 49 17.22 0.05 5.53
CA ALA A 49 18.25 -0.47 6.45
C ALA A 49 18.02 0.01 7.89
N ALA A 50 18.57 -0.73 8.85
CA ALA A 50 18.59 -0.34 10.25
C ALA A 50 19.15 1.09 10.42
N HIS A 51 18.56 1.86 11.33
CA HIS A 51 18.97 3.23 11.68
C HIS A 51 19.05 4.19 10.49
N SER A 52 18.14 4.01 9.50
CA SER A 52 18.09 4.81 8.28
C SER A 52 16.65 5.18 7.93
N GLY A 53 16.48 6.15 7.05
CA GLY A 53 15.15 6.58 6.65
C GLY A 53 15.15 7.85 5.81
N PHE A 54 13.96 8.34 5.55
CA PHE A 54 13.72 9.56 4.80
C PHE A 54 13.80 10.77 5.74
N PRO A 55 14.74 11.71 5.53
CA PRO A 55 14.82 12.94 6.31
C PRO A 55 13.58 13.83 6.05
N PRO A 56 13.39 14.92 6.81
CA PRO A 56 12.25 15.81 6.63
C PRO A 56 12.08 16.27 5.18
N HIS A 57 10.91 15.99 4.59
CA HIS A 57 10.55 16.35 3.23
C HIS A 57 9.06 16.68 3.13
N PRO A 58 8.66 17.60 2.21
CA PRO A 58 7.29 18.07 2.13
C PRO A 58 6.44 17.24 1.17
N HIS A 59 5.13 17.18 1.48
CA HIS A 59 4.08 16.69 0.59
C HIS A 59 2.91 17.67 0.54
N ARG A 60 2.15 17.62 -0.55
CA ARG A 60 0.92 18.39 -0.74
C ARG A 60 -0.08 17.58 -1.56
N ASP A 61 -1.37 17.70 -1.20
CA ASP A 61 -2.50 17.13 -1.95
C ASP A 61 -2.30 15.67 -2.38
N MET A 62 -1.92 14.83 -1.41
CA MET A 62 -1.69 13.41 -1.58
C MET A 62 -2.13 12.64 -0.34
N GLU A 63 -2.78 11.50 -0.53
CA GLU A 63 -3.02 10.52 0.53
C GLU A 63 -1.87 9.51 0.48
N ILE A 64 -1.11 9.42 1.57
CA ILE A 64 0.07 8.55 1.69
C ILE A 64 -0.24 7.51 2.73
N VAL A 65 -0.24 6.24 2.31
CA VAL A 65 -0.52 5.09 3.18
C VAL A 65 0.72 4.22 3.24
N THR A 66 1.20 3.94 4.44
CA THR A 66 2.32 3.05 4.68
C THR A 66 1.80 1.76 5.30
N TYR A 67 2.04 0.63 4.64
CA TYR A 67 1.78 -0.72 5.13
C TYR A 67 3.09 -1.39 5.49
N VAL A 68 3.32 -1.66 6.78
CA VAL A 68 4.58 -2.28 7.24
C VAL A 68 4.47 -3.80 7.14
N ARG A 69 5.39 -4.43 6.40
CA ARG A 69 5.47 -5.88 6.21
C ARG A 69 6.37 -6.55 7.24
N LYS A 70 7.51 -5.90 7.55
CA LYS A 70 8.51 -6.38 8.51
C LYS A 70 9.14 -5.23 9.27
N GLY A 71 9.47 -5.44 10.53
CA GLY A 71 10.09 -4.41 11.38
C GLY A 71 9.11 -3.32 11.78
N ALA A 72 9.57 -2.09 11.83
CA ALA A 72 8.77 -0.92 12.15
C ALA A 72 9.33 0.35 11.49
N ILE A 73 8.45 1.34 11.29
CA ILE A 73 8.81 2.68 10.83
C ILE A 73 8.31 3.72 11.83
N SER A 74 9.14 4.69 12.16
CA SER A 74 8.81 5.84 13.01
C SER A 74 8.55 7.05 12.15
N HIS A 75 7.47 7.75 12.44
CA HIS A 75 7.01 8.97 11.76
C HIS A 75 7.09 10.16 12.70
N GLU A 76 7.52 11.30 12.19
CA GLU A 76 7.41 12.61 12.81
C GLU A 76 7.00 13.65 11.77
N ASP A 77 6.15 14.63 12.13
CA ASP A 77 5.69 15.64 11.19
C ASP A 77 5.59 17.07 11.75
N SER A 78 5.39 18.01 10.84
CA SER A 78 5.30 19.45 11.15
C SER A 78 4.05 19.87 11.92
N LEU A 79 3.09 18.95 12.14
CA LEU A 79 1.93 19.18 12.99
C LEU A 79 2.19 18.79 14.44
N GLY A 80 3.36 18.20 14.72
CA GLY A 80 3.75 17.68 16.03
C GLY A 80 3.28 16.25 16.28
N ASN A 81 2.79 15.54 15.27
CA ASN A 81 2.53 14.12 15.41
C ASN A 81 3.84 13.33 15.41
N SER A 82 3.85 12.28 16.20
CA SER A 82 4.89 11.25 16.20
C SER A 82 4.28 9.89 16.48
N GLY A 83 4.84 8.84 15.87
CA GLY A 83 4.37 7.48 16.12
C GLY A 83 5.24 6.43 15.47
N ARG A 84 5.02 5.19 15.89
CA ARG A 84 5.71 3.99 15.41
C ARG A 84 4.68 2.99 14.90
N THR A 85 4.82 2.59 13.64
CA THR A 85 3.97 1.62 12.96
C THR A 85 4.75 0.32 12.78
N VAL A 86 4.21 -0.79 13.30
CA VAL A 86 4.88 -2.10 13.29
C VAL A 86 4.34 -2.99 12.18
N ALA A 87 5.03 -4.11 11.94
CA ALA A 87 4.63 -5.10 10.92
C ALA A 87 3.17 -5.58 11.10
N GLY A 88 2.39 -5.46 10.02
CA GLY A 88 0.96 -5.76 9.96
C GLY A 88 0.07 -4.54 10.14
N ASP A 89 0.60 -3.43 10.64
CA ASP A 89 -0.15 -2.20 10.89
C ASP A 89 -0.02 -1.20 9.73
N VAL A 90 -0.85 -0.17 9.80
CA VAL A 90 -0.97 0.89 8.79
C VAL A 90 -0.87 2.26 9.45
N GLN A 91 -0.22 3.17 8.75
CA GLN A 91 -0.36 4.61 8.99
C GLN A 91 -0.85 5.32 7.74
N VAL A 92 -1.56 6.41 7.94
CA VAL A 92 -2.08 7.28 6.88
C VAL A 92 -1.65 8.71 7.14
N MET A 93 -1.11 9.37 6.12
CA MET A 93 -0.87 10.81 6.10
C MET A 93 -1.65 11.44 4.94
N SER A 94 -2.62 12.28 5.26
CA SER A 94 -3.27 13.15 4.29
C SER A 94 -2.49 14.45 4.20
N ALA A 95 -1.81 14.70 3.09
CA ALA A 95 -0.91 15.85 2.98
C ALA A 95 -1.64 17.20 2.86
N GLY A 96 -2.82 17.22 2.25
CA GLY A 96 -3.68 18.41 2.14
C GLY A 96 -2.94 19.68 1.71
N THR A 97 -3.11 20.78 2.43
CA THR A 97 -2.47 22.07 2.14
C THR A 97 -0.94 22.06 2.26
N GLY A 98 -0.37 21.02 2.84
CA GLY A 98 1.06 20.81 2.98
C GLY A 98 1.43 20.27 4.37
N ILE A 99 2.32 19.31 4.38
CA ILE A 99 2.91 18.73 5.58
C ILE A 99 4.36 18.37 5.27
N THR A 100 5.24 18.60 6.23
CA THR A 100 6.63 18.10 6.17
C THR A 100 6.76 16.97 7.18
N HIS A 101 7.29 15.83 6.75
CA HIS A 101 7.46 14.68 7.61
C HIS A 101 8.80 13.96 7.39
N SER A 102 9.17 13.12 8.33
CA SER A 102 10.25 12.16 8.24
C SER A 102 9.73 10.76 8.56
N GLU A 103 10.29 9.74 7.91
CA GLU A 103 10.02 8.33 8.19
C GLU A 103 11.35 7.61 8.41
N PHE A 104 11.56 7.07 9.60
CA PHE A 104 12.85 6.52 10.00
C PHE A 104 12.73 5.12 10.59
N ASN A 105 13.51 4.19 10.09
CA ASN A 105 13.69 2.88 10.71
C ASN A 105 14.66 3.04 11.89
N GLN A 106 14.14 3.08 13.11
CA GLN A 106 14.94 3.20 14.35
C GLN A 106 15.35 1.83 14.92
N GLU A 107 14.94 0.74 14.26
CA GLU A 107 15.20 -0.63 14.69
C GLU A 107 16.60 -1.11 14.27
N ASP A 108 17.08 -2.19 14.90
CA ASP A 108 18.35 -2.85 14.57
C ASP A 108 18.24 -3.78 13.34
N GLU A 109 17.04 -3.97 12.79
CA GLU A 109 16.77 -4.80 11.63
C GLU A 109 16.21 -3.98 10.46
N THR A 110 16.31 -4.54 9.25
CA THR A 110 15.68 -3.95 8.05
C THR A 110 14.17 -3.86 8.22
N CYS A 111 13.62 -2.68 7.93
CA CYS A 111 12.19 -2.46 7.78
C CYS A 111 11.77 -2.67 6.33
N GLU A 112 10.73 -3.48 6.10
CA GLU A 112 10.12 -3.67 4.79
C GLU A 112 8.69 -3.14 4.81
N LEU A 113 8.33 -2.31 3.84
CA LEU A 113 7.02 -1.68 3.78
C LEU A 113 6.58 -1.42 2.34
N PHE A 114 5.26 -1.27 2.17
CA PHE A 114 4.69 -0.67 0.98
C PHE A 114 4.39 0.80 1.25
N GLN A 115 4.91 1.70 0.41
CA GLN A 115 4.58 3.11 0.38
C GLN A 115 3.58 3.34 -0.76
N ILE A 116 2.34 3.69 -0.41
CA ILE A 116 1.21 3.76 -1.34
C ILE A 116 0.67 5.19 -1.38
N TRP A 117 0.63 5.81 -2.57
CA TRP A 117 0.10 7.17 -2.73
C TRP A 117 -1.15 7.16 -3.59
N ILE A 118 -2.19 7.84 -3.11
CA ILE A 118 -3.49 7.92 -3.76
C ILE A 118 -3.85 9.39 -3.97
N TYR A 119 -4.30 9.75 -5.16
CA TYR A 119 -4.81 11.08 -5.43
C TYR A 119 -6.07 11.37 -4.62
N PRO A 120 -6.11 12.47 -3.81
CA PRO A 120 -7.31 12.83 -3.08
C PRO A 120 -8.44 13.28 -4.02
N ASP A 121 -9.68 13.25 -3.52
CA ASP A 121 -10.86 13.75 -4.26
C ASP A 121 -10.88 15.27 -4.31
N ARG A 122 -10.29 15.92 -3.32
CA ARG A 122 -10.23 17.39 -3.16
C ARG A 122 -8.87 17.82 -2.69
N SER A 123 -8.37 18.89 -3.30
CA SER A 123 -7.15 19.58 -2.88
C SER A 123 -7.41 20.60 -1.77
N GLY A 124 -6.35 21.01 -1.07
CA GLY A 124 -6.38 22.13 -0.13
C GLY A 124 -7.08 21.86 1.20
N LEU A 125 -7.34 20.61 1.56
CA LEU A 125 -7.87 20.25 2.87
C LEU A 125 -6.77 20.33 3.95
N PRO A 126 -7.12 20.52 5.24
CA PRO A 126 -6.12 20.50 6.32
C PRO A 126 -5.34 19.18 6.35
N PRO A 127 -4.01 19.18 6.56
CA PRO A 127 -3.25 17.93 6.67
C PRO A 127 -3.61 17.17 7.95
N SER A 128 -3.38 15.85 7.94
CA SER A 128 -3.58 14.98 9.11
C SER A 128 -2.70 13.74 9.03
N TRP A 129 -2.45 13.12 10.17
CA TRP A 129 -1.77 11.83 10.29
C TRP A 129 -2.46 10.96 11.32
N GLY A 130 -2.40 9.63 11.13
CA GLY A 130 -2.88 8.66 12.09
C GLY A 130 -2.33 7.27 11.80
N THR A 131 -2.25 6.46 12.83
CA THR A 131 -1.86 5.04 12.74
C THR A 131 -2.83 4.18 13.55
N ARG A 132 -2.98 2.92 13.14
CA ARG A 132 -3.84 1.96 13.81
C ARG A 132 -3.28 0.55 13.67
N PRO A 133 -3.35 -0.28 14.74
CA PRO A 133 -3.06 -1.70 14.66
C PRO A 133 -4.14 -2.44 13.85
N PHE A 134 -3.68 -3.37 13.01
CA PHE A 134 -4.53 -4.27 12.23
C PHE A 134 -4.01 -5.70 12.36
N PRO A 135 -4.35 -6.42 13.45
CA PRO A 135 -3.82 -7.77 13.71
C PRO A 135 -4.09 -8.73 12.53
N ARG A 136 -3.05 -9.45 12.11
CA ARG A 136 -3.15 -10.39 10.99
C ARG A 136 -4.22 -11.46 11.21
N GLY A 137 -4.44 -11.90 12.45
CA GLY A 137 -5.47 -12.86 12.79
C GLY A 137 -6.90 -12.41 12.53
N GLU A 138 -7.17 -11.10 12.61
CA GLU A 138 -8.50 -10.53 12.39
C GLU A 138 -8.88 -10.47 10.89
N ARG A 139 -7.90 -10.61 10.01
CA ARG A 139 -8.09 -10.68 8.54
C ARG A 139 -7.76 -12.05 7.95
N ALA A 140 -7.79 -13.10 8.80
CA ALA A 140 -7.57 -14.46 8.36
C ALA A 140 -8.74 -14.97 7.51
N GLY A 141 -8.46 -15.34 6.27
CA GLY A 141 -9.44 -15.91 5.33
C GLY A 141 -10.37 -14.90 4.64
N ALA A 142 -10.27 -13.61 4.94
CA ALA A 142 -11.13 -12.58 4.35
C ALA A 142 -10.40 -11.24 4.17
N PHE A 143 -10.84 -10.45 3.21
CA PHE A 143 -10.38 -9.08 3.03
C PHE A 143 -10.98 -8.15 4.08
N VAL A 144 -10.13 -7.37 4.74
CA VAL A 144 -10.49 -6.35 5.73
C VAL A 144 -10.00 -4.99 5.25
N THR A 145 -10.86 -3.97 5.35
CA THR A 145 -10.52 -2.60 4.98
C THR A 145 -9.65 -1.96 6.07
N LEU A 146 -8.47 -1.48 5.69
CA LEU A 146 -7.47 -0.89 6.57
C LEU A 146 -7.49 0.64 6.52
N ALA A 147 -7.67 1.20 5.32
CA ALA A 147 -7.85 2.63 5.10
C ALA A 147 -8.93 2.86 4.05
N SER A 148 -9.77 3.88 4.23
CA SER A 148 -10.89 4.16 3.33
C SER A 148 -11.32 5.62 3.35
N GLY A 149 -11.74 6.12 2.19
CA GLY A 149 -12.49 7.38 2.05
C GLY A 149 -13.95 7.15 1.71
N ILE A 150 -14.45 5.91 1.80
CA ILE A 150 -15.81 5.55 1.43
C ILE A 150 -16.69 5.52 2.69
N GLU A 151 -17.86 6.15 2.58
CA GLU A 151 -18.85 6.16 3.67
C GLU A 151 -19.26 4.73 4.06
N GLY A 152 -19.34 4.49 5.37
CA GLY A 152 -19.68 3.17 5.95
C GLY A 152 -18.48 2.34 6.40
N ASP A 153 -17.26 2.67 5.99
CA ASP A 153 -16.02 1.98 6.43
C ASP A 153 -15.48 2.60 7.74
N ALA A 154 -16.32 2.70 8.78
CA ALA A 154 -16.01 3.44 10.02
C ALA A 154 -14.83 2.86 10.82
N ASP A 155 -14.49 1.59 10.62
CA ASP A 155 -13.38 0.92 11.29
C ASP A 155 -12.04 1.08 10.58
N ALA A 156 -12.01 1.68 9.40
CA ALA A 156 -10.80 1.96 8.64
C ALA A 156 -10.15 3.28 9.07
N LEU A 157 -8.83 3.42 8.81
CA LEU A 157 -8.18 4.72 8.87
C LEU A 157 -8.75 5.63 7.76
N PRO A 158 -9.11 6.89 8.06
CA PRO A 158 -9.70 7.76 7.06
C PRO A 158 -8.66 8.25 6.05
N ILE A 159 -8.99 8.14 4.75
CA ILE A 159 -8.34 8.84 3.64
C ILE A 159 -9.37 9.72 2.94
N ARG A 160 -8.91 10.68 2.12
CA ARG A 160 -9.77 11.66 1.44
C ARG A 160 -9.86 11.37 -0.05
N ALA A 161 -10.02 10.10 -0.38
CA ALA A 161 -10.12 9.60 -1.75
C ALA A 161 -11.21 8.53 -1.85
N ASP A 162 -11.94 8.49 -2.96
CA ASP A 162 -12.83 7.37 -3.30
C ASP A 162 -11.96 6.11 -3.59
N ALA A 163 -11.39 5.56 -2.52
CA ALA A 163 -10.49 4.42 -2.54
C ALA A 163 -10.50 3.67 -1.20
N ARG A 164 -10.05 2.41 -1.25
CA ARG A 164 -9.79 1.55 -0.08
C ARG A 164 -8.40 0.95 -0.18
N LEU A 165 -7.71 0.87 0.95
CA LEU A 165 -6.63 -0.10 1.17
C LEU A 165 -7.23 -1.27 1.94
N VAL A 166 -7.03 -2.48 1.43
CA VAL A 166 -7.61 -3.71 1.96
C VAL A 166 -6.52 -4.78 2.06
N ALA A 167 -6.57 -5.65 3.07
CA ALA A 167 -5.65 -6.77 3.19
C ALA A 167 -6.33 -8.05 3.65
N ALA A 168 -5.73 -9.20 3.31
CA ALA A 168 -6.13 -10.51 3.79
C ALA A 168 -4.89 -11.35 4.12
N THR A 169 -5.04 -12.24 5.11
CA THR A 169 -4.08 -13.31 5.42
C THR A 169 -4.73 -14.64 5.07
N LEU A 170 -4.12 -15.42 4.19
CA LEU A 170 -4.67 -16.63 3.63
C LEU A 170 -3.73 -17.81 3.87
N SER A 171 -4.24 -18.89 4.41
CA SER A 171 -3.51 -20.15 4.44
C SER A 171 -3.52 -20.84 3.07
N ALA A 172 -2.54 -21.68 2.80
CA ALA A 172 -2.45 -22.45 1.55
C ALA A 172 -3.79 -23.13 1.19
N GLY A 173 -4.25 -22.93 -0.04
CA GLY A 173 -5.52 -23.43 -0.56
C GLY A 173 -6.75 -22.58 -0.23
N GLN A 174 -6.68 -21.62 0.69
CA GLN A 174 -7.80 -20.72 0.97
C GLN A 174 -8.08 -19.78 -0.20
N VAL A 175 -9.36 -19.40 -0.32
CA VAL A 175 -9.84 -18.43 -1.31
C VAL A 175 -10.52 -17.28 -0.57
N ALA A 176 -10.11 -16.06 -0.87
CA ALA A 176 -10.82 -14.86 -0.46
C ALA A 176 -11.45 -14.17 -1.69
N GLU A 177 -12.62 -13.60 -1.51
CA GLU A 177 -13.35 -12.88 -2.54
C GLU A 177 -13.48 -11.40 -2.16
N TYR A 178 -13.32 -10.52 -3.16
CA TYR A 178 -13.50 -9.08 -3.01
C TYR A 178 -14.43 -8.57 -4.12
N PRO A 179 -15.61 -8.03 -3.79
CA PRO A 179 -16.51 -7.46 -4.78
C PRO A 179 -15.94 -6.13 -5.29
N ILE A 180 -15.83 -5.98 -6.61
CA ILE A 180 -15.37 -4.76 -7.27
C ILE A 180 -16.58 -3.98 -7.75
N GLY A 181 -16.75 -2.74 -7.32
CA GLY A 181 -17.80 -1.86 -7.79
C GLY A 181 -17.61 -1.47 -9.26
N ALA A 182 -18.68 -1.01 -9.89
CA ALA A 182 -18.62 -0.49 -11.25
C ALA A 182 -17.62 0.68 -11.35
N ASP A 183 -16.89 0.74 -12.48
CA ASP A 183 -15.90 1.78 -12.79
C ASP A 183 -14.71 1.85 -11.81
N ARG A 184 -14.49 0.81 -11.01
CA ARG A 184 -13.35 0.71 -10.08
C ARG A 184 -12.22 -0.13 -10.66
N LYS A 185 -11.03 0.19 -10.24
CA LYS A 185 -9.79 -0.52 -10.58
C LYS A 185 -9.15 -1.05 -9.31
N VAL A 186 -8.71 -2.28 -9.35
CA VAL A 186 -7.98 -2.89 -8.24
C VAL A 186 -6.53 -3.12 -8.63
N TYR A 187 -5.63 -2.83 -7.72
CA TYR A 187 -4.23 -3.19 -7.81
C TYR A 187 -3.84 -3.94 -6.55
N LEU A 188 -3.33 -5.17 -6.71
CA LEU A 188 -2.96 -5.99 -5.55
C LEU A 188 -1.52 -6.48 -5.65
N VAL A 189 -0.89 -6.66 -4.49
CA VAL A 189 0.47 -7.15 -4.34
C VAL A 189 0.50 -8.15 -3.19
N PRO A 190 0.97 -9.39 -3.39
CA PRO A 190 1.27 -10.26 -2.28
C PRO A 190 2.43 -9.67 -1.45
N ALA A 191 2.17 -9.39 -0.19
CA ALA A 191 3.20 -8.96 0.77
C ALA A 191 4.12 -10.12 1.15
N SER A 192 3.57 -11.34 1.12
CA SER A 192 4.30 -12.59 1.28
C SER A 192 3.56 -13.72 0.56
N GLY A 193 4.27 -14.82 0.29
CA GLY A 193 3.71 -16.02 -0.31
C GLY A 193 3.45 -15.90 -1.80
N ARG A 194 2.50 -16.71 -2.30
CA ARG A 194 2.13 -16.81 -3.70
C ARG A 194 0.65 -17.05 -3.86
N ILE A 195 0.04 -16.32 -4.78
CA ILE A 195 -1.42 -16.34 -5.02
C ILE A 195 -1.74 -16.63 -6.48
N GLU A 196 -2.93 -17.16 -6.69
CA GLU A 196 -3.57 -17.34 -7.99
C GLU A 196 -4.75 -16.35 -8.11
N VAL A 197 -4.80 -15.59 -9.21
CA VAL A 197 -5.86 -14.64 -9.53
C VAL A 197 -6.26 -14.85 -10.98
N GLY A 198 -7.42 -15.48 -11.22
CA GLY A 198 -7.78 -15.94 -12.57
C GLY A 198 -6.75 -16.95 -13.09
N GLU A 199 -6.13 -16.63 -14.23
CA GLU A 199 -5.09 -17.47 -14.86
C GLU A 199 -3.66 -17.04 -14.44
N VAL A 200 -3.55 -16.03 -13.57
CA VAL A 200 -2.27 -15.42 -13.18
C VAL A 200 -1.80 -15.99 -11.86
N ILE A 201 -0.53 -16.34 -11.77
CA ILE A 201 0.15 -16.66 -10.50
C ILE A 201 1.12 -15.51 -10.20
N ALA A 202 0.95 -14.89 -9.03
CA ALA A 202 1.77 -13.80 -8.53
C ALA A 202 2.49 -14.21 -7.25
N ALA A 203 3.79 -13.95 -7.19
CA ALA A 203 4.65 -14.13 -6.01
C ALA A 203 4.76 -12.82 -5.21
N ALA A 204 5.38 -12.90 -4.03
CA ALA A 204 5.62 -11.72 -3.20
C ALA A 204 6.31 -10.59 -3.98
N GLY A 205 5.73 -9.40 -3.93
CA GLY A 205 6.20 -8.21 -4.64
C GLY A 205 5.80 -8.11 -6.11
N ASP A 206 5.14 -9.11 -6.71
CA ASP A 206 4.52 -8.95 -8.03
C ASP A 206 3.25 -8.09 -7.92
N GLY A 207 3.01 -7.24 -8.91
CA GLY A 207 1.77 -6.50 -9.02
C GLY A 207 0.74 -7.22 -9.88
N VAL A 208 -0.54 -7.16 -9.50
CA VAL A 208 -1.65 -7.62 -10.35
C VAL A 208 -2.63 -6.45 -10.53
N ALA A 209 -2.75 -5.99 -11.77
CA ALA A 209 -3.68 -4.92 -12.14
C ALA A 209 -5.01 -5.54 -12.63
N VAL A 210 -6.14 -5.13 -12.04
CA VAL A 210 -7.47 -5.67 -12.32
C VAL A 210 -8.43 -4.55 -12.69
N ARG A 211 -9.15 -4.71 -13.78
CA ARG A 211 -10.26 -3.83 -14.20
C ARG A 211 -11.31 -4.61 -14.98
N ASP A 212 -12.51 -4.06 -15.07
CA ASP A 212 -13.62 -4.63 -15.80
C ASP A 212 -14.02 -6.03 -15.28
N GLU A 213 -13.83 -6.24 -13.97
CA GLU A 213 -14.24 -7.44 -13.23
C GLU A 213 -15.21 -7.02 -12.11
N ALA A 214 -16.25 -7.79 -11.88
CA ALA A 214 -17.22 -7.53 -10.79
C ALA A 214 -16.79 -8.19 -9.47
N LEU A 215 -15.95 -9.22 -9.54
CA LEU A 215 -15.50 -10.00 -8.40
C LEU A 215 -14.03 -10.41 -8.60
N LEU A 216 -13.21 -10.09 -7.61
CA LEU A 216 -11.87 -10.60 -7.51
C LEU A 216 -11.88 -11.86 -6.64
N ARG A 217 -11.33 -12.96 -7.15
CA ARG A 217 -11.06 -14.19 -6.38
C ARG A 217 -9.56 -14.36 -6.27
N VAL A 218 -9.08 -14.43 -5.04
CA VAL A 218 -7.66 -14.65 -4.72
C VAL A 218 -7.54 -15.98 -3.99
N LYS A 219 -6.80 -16.91 -4.57
CA LYS A 219 -6.49 -18.20 -3.96
C LYS A 219 -5.03 -18.24 -3.53
N ALA A 220 -4.78 -18.55 -2.28
CA ALA A 220 -3.42 -18.75 -1.79
C ALA A 220 -2.86 -20.10 -2.30
N VAL A 221 -1.72 -20.04 -2.98
CA VAL A 221 -0.96 -21.25 -3.40
C VAL A 221 -0.14 -21.77 -2.22
N GLU A 222 0.35 -20.85 -1.39
CA GLU A 222 1.02 -21.10 -0.10
C GLU A 222 0.53 -20.05 0.90
N ASP A 223 0.91 -20.15 2.17
CA ASP A 223 0.52 -19.15 3.19
C ASP A 223 0.92 -17.76 2.70
N SER A 224 -0.05 -16.87 2.60
CA SER A 224 0.12 -15.59 1.89
C SER A 224 -0.53 -14.44 2.65
N GLU A 225 0.10 -13.28 2.56
CA GLU A 225 -0.48 -11.99 2.93
C GLU A 225 -0.65 -11.14 1.67
N VAL A 226 -1.86 -10.63 1.46
CA VAL A 226 -2.21 -9.89 0.25
C VAL A 226 -2.71 -8.50 0.64
N VAL A 227 -2.17 -7.49 -0.03
CA VAL A 227 -2.61 -6.10 0.11
C VAL A 227 -3.15 -5.63 -1.23
N LEU A 228 -4.27 -4.89 -1.21
CA LEU A 228 -4.88 -4.38 -2.43
C LEU A 228 -5.36 -2.94 -2.22
N VAL A 229 -5.27 -2.15 -3.28
CA VAL A 229 -5.94 -0.85 -3.41
C VAL A 229 -7.07 -1.00 -4.41
N ASP A 230 -8.27 -0.60 -3.98
CA ASP A 230 -9.46 -0.45 -4.80
C ASP A 230 -9.73 1.04 -4.95
N ALA A 231 -9.73 1.56 -6.18
CA ALA A 231 -9.86 2.99 -6.47
C ALA A 231 -10.63 3.24 -7.77
N ARG A 232 -11.28 4.39 -7.88
CA ARG A 232 -11.84 4.92 -9.13
C ARG A 232 -10.79 5.43 -10.08
#